data_57aa146036293359ad91428fc692cf75
#
_entry.id   57aa146036293359ad91428fc692cf75
#
_cell.length_a   1.000
_cell.length_b   1.000
_cell.length_c   1.000
_cell.angle_alpha   90.00
_cell.angle_beta   90.00
_cell.angle_gamma   90.00
#
_symmetry.space_group_name_H-M   'P 1'
#
loop_
_entity.id
_entity.type
_entity.pdbx_description
1 polymer ?
#
loop_
_entity_poly.entity_id
_entity_poly.type
_entity_poly.pdbx_seq_one_letter_code
_entity_poly.pdbx_strand_id
1 'polypeptide(L)'
;MSIPTVKIQGAVAVLSPIGRFTAESHAAFKDAAYPLVENASVTTICIDLAAVAYMDSSSLGSLLLLREKANAKGKKITLRNPNPTLLPTLRMIKFDKLFETTNS
;
A
#
# COMPACT_ATOMS: atom_id res chain seq x y z
N MET A 1 10.55 2.94 10.30
CA MET A 1 10.26 1.93 9.25
C MET A 1 11.47 1.73 8.38
N SER A 2 11.77 0.49 8.06
CA SER A 2 12.78 0.21 7.04
C SER A 2 12.26 0.67 5.68
N ILE A 3 13.16 0.81 4.72
CA ILE A 3 12.76 1.13 3.34
C ILE A 3 11.84 0.00 2.84
N PRO A 4 10.65 0.33 2.30
CA PRO A 4 9.77 -0.70 1.75
C PRO A 4 10.43 -1.47 0.62
N THR A 5 10.16 -2.76 0.54
CA THR A 5 10.64 -3.55 -0.58
C THR A 5 9.66 -3.45 -1.75
N VAL A 6 10.20 -3.45 -2.96
CA VAL A 6 9.40 -3.42 -4.19
C VAL A 6 9.81 -4.62 -5.03
N LYS A 7 8.82 -5.37 -5.50
CA LYS A 7 9.05 -6.50 -6.39
C LYS A 7 8.07 -6.39 -7.56
N ILE A 8 8.60 -6.42 -8.77
CA ILE A 8 7.77 -6.34 -9.98
C ILE A 8 7.76 -7.69 -10.65
N GLN A 9 6.57 -8.22 -10.88
CA GLN A 9 6.34 -9.48 -11.56
C GLN A 9 5.34 -9.24 -12.69
N GLY A 10 5.83 -9.17 -13.92
CA GLY A 10 4.98 -8.82 -15.05
C GLY A 10 4.41 -7.41 -14.90
N ALA A 11 3.10 -7.30 -14.93
CA ALA A 11 2.41 -6.03 -14.80
C ALA A 11 2.02 -5.69 -13.35
N VAL A 12 2.39 -6.53 -12.38
CA VAL A 12 2.04 -6.35 -10.97
C VAL A 12 3.28 -5.93 -10.18
N ALA A 13 3.19 -4.81 -9.48
CA ALA A 13 4.20 -4.39 -8.53
C ALA A 13 3.72 -4.69 -7.12
N VAL A 14 4.53 -5.38 -6.34
CA VAL A 14 4.26 -5.67 -4.92
C VAL A 14 5.12 -4.73 -4.09
N LEU A 15 4.47 -3.87 -3.32
CA LEU A 15 5.12 -2.92 -2.43
C LEU A 15 4.87 -3.39 -0.99
N SER A 16 5.94 -3.67 -0.25
CA SER A 16 5.86 -4.27 1.08
C SER A 16 6.47 -3.34 2.12
N PRO A 17 5.66 -2.52 2.80
CA PRO A 17 6.14 -1.77 3.97
C PRO A 17 6.53 -2.74 5.09
N ILE A 18 7.48 -2.35 5.92
CA ILE A 18 8.04 -3.22 6.97
C ILE A 18 8.04 -2.48 8.31
N GLY A 19 7.54 -3.15 9.34
CA GLY A 19 7.57 -2.63 10.71
C GLY A 19 6.49 -1.62 10.99
N ARG A 20 6.86 -0.47 11.53
CA ARG A 20 5.90 0.59 11.88
C ARG A 20 5.65 1.48 10.68
N PHE A 21 4.40 1.49 10.23
CA PHE A 21 3.97 2.33 9.11
C PHE A 21 3.19 3.53 9.70
N THR A 22 3.88 4.64 9.87
CA THR A 22 3.37 5.83 10.56
C THR A 22 3.67 7.08 9.74
N ALA A 23 3.38 8.25 10.31
CA ALA A 23 3.69 9.53 9.68
C ALA A 23 5.18 9.64 9.29
N GLU A 24 6.07 9.11 10.12
CA GLU A 24 7.51 9.12 9.86
C GLU A 24 7.91 8.28 8.66
N SER A 25 7.05 7.36 8.26
CA SER A 25 7.30 6.45 7.14
C SER A 25 6.82 7.02 5.80
N HIS A 26 6.09 8.14 5.82
CA HIS A 26 5.43 8.65 4.63
C HIS A 26 6.40 8.93 3.49
N ALA A 27 7.54 9.58 3.77
CA ALA A 27 8.51 9.91 2.73
C ALA A 27 9.07 8.66 2.06
N ALA A 28 9.46 7.65 2.85
CA ALA A 28 10.00 6.41 2.30
C ALA A 28 8.94 5.64 1.52
N PHE A 29 7.70 5.61 2.01
CA PHE A 29 6.60 4.97 1.31
C PHE A 29 6.32 5.66 -0.03
N LYS A 30 6.24 6.98 -0.02
CA LYS A 30 6.02 7.79 -1.21
C LYS A 30 7.12 7.56 -2.25
N ASP A 31 8.38 7.58 -1.81
CA ASP A 31 9.52 7.40 -2.71
C ASP A 31 9.53 6.02 -3.37
N ALA A 32 9.01 5.00 -2.69
CA ALA A 32 8.90 3.67 -3.25
C ALA A 32 7.65 3.50 -4.13
N ALA A 33 6.54 4.14 -3.75
CA ALA A 33 5.24 3.91 -4.37
C ALA A 33 4.99 4.76 -5.62
N TYR A 34 5.34 6.03 -5.59
CA TYR A 34 4.97 6.93 -6.68
C TYR A 34 5.64 6.60 -8.02
N PRO A 35 6.90 6.15 -8.06
CA PRO A 35 7.47 5.68 -9.33
C PRO A 35 6.67 4.52 -9.95
N LEU A 36 6.02 3.69 -9.13
CA LEU A 36 5.19 2.60 -9.63
C LEU A 36 3.94 3.13 -10.33
N VAL A 37 3.37 4.22 -9.83
CA VAL A 37 2.22 4.87 -10.44
C VAL A 37 2.60 5.40 -11.84
N GLU A 38 3.81 5.90 -12.00
CA GLU A 38 4.29 6.47 -13.26
C GLU A 38 4.83 5.41 -14.22
N ASN A 39 5.01 4.17 -13.78
CA ASN A 39 5.56 3.10 -14.61
C ASN A 39 4.48 2.53 -15.53
N ALA A 40 4.63 2.78 -16.84
CA ALA A 40 3.64 2.37 -17.83
C ALA A 40 3.46 0.84 -17.91
N SER A 41 4.47 0.07 -17.50
CA SER A 41 4.39 -1.39 -17.52
C SER A 41 3.64 -1.97 -16.33
N VAL A 42 3.38 -1.17 -15.30
CA VAL A 42 2.67 -1.62 -14.09
C VAL A 42 1.20 -1.25 -14.24
N THR A 43 0.34 -2.25 -14.16
CA THR A 43 -1.12 -2.06 -14.20
C THR A 43 -1.78 -2.23 -12.84
N THR A 44 -1.13 -2.96 -11.93
CA THR A 44 -1.64 -3.22 -10.59
C THR A 44 -0.54 -2.99 -9.57
N ILE A 45 -0.87 -2.25 -8.52
CA ILE A 45 0.01 -2.06 -7.36
C ILE A 45 -0.60 -2.82 -6.20
N CYS A 46 0.12 -3.80 -5.70
CA CYS A 46 -0.31 -4.62 -4.56
C CYS A 46 0.47 -4.17 -3.32
N ILE A 47 -0.23 -3.71 -2.30
CA ILE A 47 0.38 -3.34 -1.03
C ILE A 47 0.31 -4.55 -0.12
N ASP A 48 1.46 -5.16 0.17
CA ASP A 48 1.55 -6.31 1.05
C ASP A 48 1.82 -5.84 2.47
N LEU A 49 0.87 -6.08 3.36
CA LEU A 49 0.93 -5.62 4.75
C LEU A 49 1.41 -6.70 5.72
N ALA A 50 1.85 -7.85 5.22
CA ALA A 50 2.25 -8.98 6.07
C ALA A 50 3.36 -8.62 7.06
N ALA A 51 4.29 -7.76 6.68
CA ALA A 51 5.42 -7.35 7.51
C ALA A 51 5.17 -6.06 8.30
N VAL A 52 3.97 -5.50 8.22
CA VAL A 52 3.62 -4.29 8.96
C VAL A 52 3.11 -4.68 10.33
N ALA A 53 3.79 -4.18 11.38
CA ALA A 53 3.42 -4.47 12.76
C ALA A 53 2.44 -3.45 13.35
N TYR A 54 2.42 -2.22 12.81
CA TYR A 54 1.63 -1.14 13.38
C TYR A 54 1.33 -0.09 12.31
N MET A 55 0.12 0.46 12.35
CA MET A 55 -0.30 1.58 11.50
C MET A 55 -1.00 2.64 12.35
N ASP A 56 -0.90 3.89 11.91
CA ASP A 56 -1.66 4.99 12.50
C ASP A 56 -2.55 5.66 11.44
N SER A 57 -3.25 6.71 11.84
CA SER A 57 -4.14 7.42 10.91
C SER A 57 -3.38 8.10 9.77
N SER A 58 -2.13 8.50 9.99
CA SER A 58 -1.32 9.11 8.93
C SER A 58 -0.98 8.10 7.84
N SER A 59 -0.71 6.84 8.21
CA SER A 59 -0.44 5.80 7.22
C SER A 59 -1.69 5.48 6.39
N LEU A 60 -2.87 5.57 6.99
CA LEU A 60 -4.12 5.44 6.23
C LEU A 60 -4.21 6.52 5.17
N GLY A 61 -3.85 7.76 5.51
CA GLY A 61 -3.78 8.86 4.56
C GLY A 61 -2.83 8.58 3.41
N SER A 62 -1.68 7.98 3.71
CA SER A 62 -0.69 7.59 2.69
C SER A 62 -1.28 6.57 1.72
N LEU A 63 -2.01 5.57 2.24
CA LEU A 63 -2.66 4.56 1.39
C LEU A 63 -3.74 5.18 0.51
N LEU A 64 -4.56 6.06 1.08
CA LEU A 64 -5.64 6.70 0.34
C LEU A 64 -5.11 7.61 -0.76
N LEU A 65 -4.04 8.34 -0.49
CA LEU A 65 -3.42 9.21 -1.49
C LEU A 65 -2.82 8.38 -2.63
N LEU A 66 -2.17 7.26 -2.32
CA LEU A 66 -1.64 6.37 -3.35
C LEU A 66 -2.78 5.80 -4.20
N ARG A 67 -3.88 5.39 -3.57
CA ARG A 67 -5.05 4.90 -4.29
C ARG A 67 -5.58 5.94 -5.27
N GLU A 68 -5.69 7.18 -4.82
CA GLU A 68 -6.18 8.27 -5.66
C GLU A 68 -5.28 8.49 -6.87
N LYS A 69 -3.97 8.50 -6.65
CA LYS A 69 -3.01 8.67 -7.74
C LYS A 69 -3.01 7.49 -8.71
N ALA A 70 -3.12 6.27 -8.19
CA ALA A 70 -3.18 5.07 -9.02
C ALA A 70 -4.44 5.06 -9.88
N ASN A 71 -5.59 5.40 -9.27
CA ASN A 71 -6.86 5.48 -10.01
C ASN A 71 -6.80 6.53 -11.12
N ALA A 72 -6.15 7.66 -10.88
CA ALA A 72 -6.01 8.72 -11.88
C ALA A 72 -5.21 8.25 -13.11
N LYS A 73 -4.34 7.26 -12.93
CA LYS A 73 -3.55 6.66 -14.01
C LYS A 73 -4.17 5.36 -14.54
N GLY A 74 -5.40 5.04 -14.13
CA GLY A 74 -6.07 3.83 -14.57
C GLY A 74 -5.50 2.55 -13.99
N LYS A 75 -4.75 2.62 -12.91
CA LYS A 75 -4.13 1.46 -12.29
C LYS A 75 -4.99 0.93 -11.14
N LYS A 76 -4.95 -0.39 -10.97
CA LYS A 76 -5.60 -1.07 -9.87
C LYS A 76 -4.70 -1.07 -8.65
N ILE A 77 -5.28 -0.93 -7.48
CA ILE A 77 -4.53 -1.02 -6.23
C ILE A 77 -5.23 -2.02 -5.30
N THR A 78 -4.45 -2.93 -4.74
CA THR A 78 -4.95 -3.98 -3.86
C THR A 78 -4.18 -3.99 -2.54
N LEU A 79 -4.82 -4.48 -1.48
CA LEU A 79 -4.16 -4.76 -0.21
C LEU A 79 -4.08 -6.28 -0.04
N ARG A 80 -2.95 -6.76 0.45
CA ARG A 80 -2.67 -8.17 0.59
C ARG A 80 -2.16 -8.49 1.99
N ASN A 81 -2.66 -9.59 2.55
CA ASN A 81 -2.20 -10.10 3.84
C ASN A 81 -2.23 -9.08 4.99
N PRO A 82 -3.32 -8.33 5.20
CA PRO A 82 -3.35 -7.44 6.35
C PRO A 82 -3.23 -8.25 7.64
N ASN A 83 -2.27 -7.88 8.48
CA ASN A 83 -2.14 -8.49 9.80
C ASN A 83 -3.44 -8.25 10.58
N PRO A 84 -4.02 -9.27 11.23
CA PRO A 84 -5.26 -9.08 11.99
C PRO A 84 -5.23 -7.93 12.99
N THR A 85 -4.06 -7.62 13.57
CA THR A 85 -3.92 -6.49 14.49
C THR A 85 -4.13 -5.14 13.81
N LEU A 86 -4.01 -5.07 12.49
CA LEU A 86 -4.22 -3.84 11.73
C LEU A 86 -5.66 -3.63 11.32
N LEU A 87 -6.50 -4.67 11.40
CA LEU A 87 -7.86 -4.60 10.90
C LEU A 87 -8.71 -3.51 11.55
N PRO A 88 -8.65 -3.30 12.89
CA PRO A 88 -9.42 -2.21 13.48
C PRO A 88 -9.04 -0.84 12.90
N THR A 89 -7.76 -0.60 12.66
CA THR A 89 -7.27 0.65 12.07
C THR A 89 -7.73 0.78 10.62
N LEU A 90 -7.57 -0.28 9.84
CA LEU A 90 -7.99 -0.28 8.43
C LEU A 90 -9.50 -0.08 8.28
N ARG A 91 -10.30 -0.64 9.20
CA ARG A 91 -11.75 -0.49 9.16
C ARG A 91 -12.21 0.95 9.36
N MET A 92 -11.38 1.80 9.96
CA MET A 92 -11.71 3.21 10.11
C MET A 92 -11.97 3.90 8.78
N ILE A 93 -11.35 3.43 7.71
CA ILE A 93 -11.55 3.96 6.36
C ILE A 93 -12.37 3.02 5.48
N LYS A 94 -12.93 1.95 6.03
CA LYS A 94 -13.68 0.94 5.28
C LYS A 94 -12.84 0.40 4.11
N PHE A 95 -11.64 -0.05 4.43
CA PHE A 95 -10.64 -0.44 3.43
C PHE A 95 -11.14 -1.50 2.45
N ASP A 96 -12.03 -2.37 2.89
CA ASP A 96 -12.61 -3.45 2.07
C ASP A 96 -13.49 -2.91 0.93
N LYS A 97 -13.95 -1.66 1.04
CA LYS A 97 -14.72 -0.99 -0.01
C LYS A 97 -13.86 -0.14 -0.92
N LEU A 98 -12.69 0.29 -0.44
CA LEU A 98 -11.79 1.18 -1.19
C LEU A 98 -10.69 0.42 -1.90
N PHE A 99 -10.32 -0.75 -1.39
CA PHE A 99 -9.25 -1.58 -1.95
C PHE A 99 -9.76 -2.99 -2.14
N GLU A 100 -9.32 -3.63 -3.23
CA GLU A 100 -9.44 -5.07 -3.33
C GLU A 100 -8.48 -5.71 -2.33
N THR A 101 -8.93 -6.75 -1.63
CA THR A 101 -8.09 -7.44 -0.66
C THR A 101 -7.84 -8.87 -1.08
N THR A 102 -6.62 -9.35 -0.82
CA THR A 102 -6.23 -10.73 -1.09
C THR A 102 -5.49 -11.28 0.12
N ASN A 103 -5.52 -12.62 0.29
CA ASN A 103 -4.87 -13.31 1.39
C ASN A 103 -3.76 -14.24 0.92
N SER A 104 -3.20 -14.01 -0.22
CA SER A 104 -2.17 -14.91 -0.75
C SER A 104 -0.80 -14.29 -0.79
#